data_e3eaecd7df76738317952b2b376b0e2c
#
_entry.id   e3eaecd7df76738317952b2b376b0e2c
#
_cell.length_a   1.000
_cell.length_b   1.000
_cell.length_c   1.000
_cell.angle_alpha   90.00
_cell.angle_beta   90.00
_cell.angle_gamma   90.00
#
_symmetry.space_group_name_H-M   'P 1'
#
loop_
_entity.id
_entity.type
_entity.pdbx_description
1 polymer ?
#
loop_
_entity_poly.entity_id
_entity_poly.type
_entity_poly.pdbx_seq_one_letter_code
_entity_poly.pdbx_strand_id
1 'polypeptide(L)' 'MDKDYTIERLWKELDEGYQIYYTYMEKRYILTKLQKNCYSNELITEKEKNPHPKKQIITLKKVIELFPFMEDIEYKVEVN' A
#
# COMPACT_ATOMS: atom_id res chain seq x y z
N MET A 1 10.04 4.56 11.59
CA MET A 1 9.48 3.26 11.26
C MET A 1 8.74 2.67 12.45
N ASP A 2 7.56 2.19 12.23
CA ASP A 2 6.74 1.62 13.29
C ASP A 2 7.13 0.16 13.52
N LYS A 3 7.81 -0.11 14.62
CA LYS A 3 8.31 -1.45 14.92
C LYS A 3 7.20 -2.45 15.26
N ASP A 4 6.03 -1.92 15.58
CA ASP A 4 4.90 -2.78 15.96
C ASP A 4 4.04 -3.19 14.78
N TYR A 5 4.36 -2.66 13.60
CA TYR A 5 3.59 -2.99 12.42
C TYR A 5 4.13 -4.27 11.78
N THR A 6 3.31 -5.29 11.75
CA THR A 6 3.68 -6.59 11.22
C THR A 6 2.96 -6.88 9.92
N ILE A 7 3.48 -7.86 9.18
CA ILE A 7 2.84 -8.25 7.92
C ILE A 7 1.45 -8.85 8.17
N GLU A 8 1.27 -9.48 9.33
CA GLU A 8 -0.03 -10.03 9.70
C GLU A 8 -1.05 -8.93 9.89
N ARG A 9 -0.63 -7.83 10.48
CA ARG A 9 -1.50 -6.67 10.64
C ARG A 9 -1.83 -6.06 9.29
N LEU A 10 -0.85 -6.03 8.39
CA LEU A 10 -1.07 -5.54 7.04
C LEU A 10 -2.16 -6.34 6.32
N TRP A 11 -2.09 -7.68 6.41
CA TRP A 11 -3.10 -8.54 5.79
C TRP A 11 -4.48 -8.29 6.37
N LYS A 12 -4.54 -8.17 7.69
CA LYS A 12 -5.80 -7.94 8.35
C LYS A 12 -6.44 -6.64 7.89
N GLU A 13 -5.65 -5.57 7.83
CA GLU A 13 -6.18 -4.28 7.43
C GLU A 13 -6.60 -4.25 5.98
N LEU A 14 -5.85 -4.90 5.11
CA LEU A 14 -6.22 -5.00 3.71
C LEU A 14 -7.50 -5.81 3.53
N ASP A 15 -7.64 -6.89 4.30
CA ASP A 15 -8.86 -7.70 4.24
C ASP A 15 -10.08 -6.93 4.69
N GLU A 16 -9.90 -5.98 5.60
CA GLU A 16 -10.99 -5.16 6.09
C GLU A 16 -11.33 -4.00 5.16
N GLY A 17 -10.59 -3.87 4.07
CA GLY A 17 -10.86 -2.83 3.08
C GLY A 17 -10.12 -1.52 3.35
N TYR A 18 -9.16 -1.53 4.24
CA TYR A 18 -8.40 -0.32 4.52
C TYR A 18 -7.42 -0.02 3.39
N GLN A 19 -7.16 1.26 3.21
CA GLN A 19 -6.12 1.70 2.28
C GLN A 19 -4.83 1.86 3.08
N ILE A 20 -3.75 1.28 2.57
CA ILE A 20 -2.46 1.34 3.24
C ILE A 20 -1.55 2.29 2.49
N TYR A 21 -1.08 3.31 3.19
CA TYR A 21 -0.15 4.28 2.64
C TYR A 21 1.24 3.95 3.13
N TYR A 22 2.19 3.92 2.24
CA TYR A 22 3.57 3.63 2.63
C TYR A 22 4.56 4.37 1.73
N THR A 23 5.79 4.50 2.22
CA THR A 23 6.87 5.11 1.48
C THR A 23 7.84 4.02 1.05
N TYR A 24 8.21 4.04 -0.20
CA TYR A 24 9.17 3.11 -0.75
C TYR A 24 10.08 3.87 -1.72
N MET A 25 11.39 3.83 -1.46
CA MET A 25 12.38 4.53 -2.26
C MET A 25 11.99 6.01 -2.47
N GLU A 26 11.67 6.66 -1.37
CA GLU A 26 11.34 8.08 -1.35
C GLU A 26 10.06 8.47 -2.09
N LYS A 27 9.26 7.49 -2.46
CA LYS A 27 7.98 7.74 -3.12
C LYS A 27 6.84 7.19 -2.28
N ARG A 28 5.71 7.86 -2.34
CA ARG A 28 4.54 7.48 -1.56
C ARG A 28 3.58 6.66 -2.41
N TYR A 29 3.06 5.59 -1.83
CA TYR A 29 2.15 4.69 -2.53
C TYR A 29 0.91 4.41 -1.71
N ILE A 30 -0.16 3.99 -2.39
CA ILE A 30 -1.36 3.47 -1.76
C ILE A 30 -1.52 2.02 -2.18
N LEU A 31 -1.66 1.16 -1.20
CA LEU A 31 -1.90 -0.26 -1.43
C LEU A 31 -3.31 -0.61 -1.01
N THR A 32 -4.06 -1.27 -1.89
CA THR A 32 -5.44 -1.64 -1.64
C THR A 32 -5.69 -3.06 -2.15
N LYS A 33 -6.47 -3.82 -1.41
CA LYS A 33 -6.85 -5.16 -1.85
C LYS A 33 -8.05 -5.06 -2.80
N LEU A 34 -7.91 -5.63 -3.99
CA LEU A 34 -9.00 -5.67 -4.96
C LEU A 34 -9.79 -6.96 -4.83
N GLN A 35 -9.09 -8.08 -4.79
CA GLN A 35 -9.68 -9.38 -4.62
C GLN A 35 -8.58 -10.33 -4.17
N LYS A 36 -8.92 -11.60 -3.99
CA LYS A 36 -7.96 -12.59 -3.52
C LYS A 36 -6.73 -12.62 -4.42
N ASN A 37 -5.55 -12.47 -3.83
CA ASN A 37 -4.28 -12.47 -4.53
C ASN A 37 -4.15 -11.38 -5.60
N CYS A 38 -4.90 -10.29 -5.42
CA CYS A 38 -4.88 -9.19 -6.39
C CYS A 38 -4.95 -7.88 -5.64
N TYR A 39 -3.91 -7.07 -5.76
CA TYR A 39 -3.78 -5.82 -5.03
C TYR A 39 -3.47 -4.68 -5.98
N SER A 40 -3.95 -3.49 -5.63
CA SER A 40 -3.67 -2.27 -6.38
C SER A 40 -2.59 -1.50 -5.65
N ASN A 41 -1.52 -1.16 -6.36
CA ASN A 41 -0.44 -0.35 -5.83
C ASN A 41 -0.33 0.91 -6.68
N GLU A 42 -0.75 2.03 -6.12
CA GLU A 42 -0.81 3.29 -6.84
C GLU A 42 0.22 4.28 -6.31
N LEU A 43 0.99 4.83 -7.23
CA LEU A 43 1.98 5.84 -6.88
C LEU A 43 1.30 7.18 -6.69
N ILE A 44 1.50 7.78 -5.51
CA ILE A 44 1.02 9.12 -5.22
C ILE A 44 2.21 9.95 -4.81
N THR A 45 2.68 10.80 -5.67
CA THR A 45 3.80 11.69 -5.37
C THR A 45 3.34 13.12 -5.53
N GLU A 46 3.37 13.87 -4.44
CA GLU A 46 2.85 15.22 -4.44
C GLU A 46 3.57 16.14 -5.42
N LYS A 47 4.83 15.86 -5.68
CA LYS A 47 5.64 16.70 -6.54
C LYS A 47 5.43 16.45 -8.02
N GLU A 48 4.78 15.36 -8.37
CA GLU A 48 4.54 15.05 -9.76
C GLU A 48 3.19 15.61 -10.19
N LYS A 49 3.23 16.44 -11.21
CA LYS A 49 2.00 16.97 -11.78
C LYS A 49 1.45 16.02 -12.82
N ASN A 50 1.56 14.75 -12.55
CA ASN A 50 1.07 13.74 -13.46
C ASN A 50 -0.44 13.56 -13.24
N PRO A 51 -1.28 13.90 -14.22
CA PRO A 51 -2.72 13.75 -14.08
C PRO A 51 -3.17 12.30 -14.11
N HIS A 52 -2.25 11.39 -14.44
CA HIS A 52 -2.55 9.96 -14.49
C HIS A 52 -1.63 9.20 -13.57
N PRO A 53 -1.99 9.07 -12.28
CA PRO A 53 -1.16 8.32 -11.35
C PRO A 53 -0.96 6.88 -11.85
N LYS A 54 0.24 6.40 -11.69
CA LYS A 54 0.53 5.02 -12.10
C LYS A 54 -0.06 4.05 -11.10
N LYS A 55 -0.93 3.21 -11.58
CA LYS A 55 -1.56 2.17 -10.79
C LYS A 55 -1.16 0.83 -11.35
N GLN A 56 -0.60 -0.01 -10.48
CA GLN A 56 -0.18 -1.35 -10.87
C GLN A 56 -1.00 -2.39 -10.12
N ILE A 57 -1.29 -3.47 -10.81
CA ILE A 57 -1.94 -4.61 -10.16
C ILE A 57 -0.83 -5.59 -9.82
N ILE A 58 -0.71 -5.90 -8.54
CA ILE A 58 0.34 -6.78 -8.06
C ILE A 58 -0.24 -7.96 -7.29
N THR A 59 0.57 -8.99 -7.16
CA THR A 59 0.15 -10.22 -6.47
C THR A 59 0.51 -10.17 -4.99
N LEU A 60 -0.06 -11.11 -4.24
CA LEU A 60 0.27 -11.29 -2.83
C LEU A 60 1.78 -11.46 -2.63
N LYS A 61 2.40 -12.25 -3.49
CA LYS A 61 3.83 -12.49 -3.40
C LYS A 61 4.63 -11.18 -3.52
N LYS A 62 4.21 -10.31 -4.43
CA LYS A 62 4.87 -9.03 -4.61
C LYS A 62 4.74 -8.15 -3.39
N VAL A 63 3.56 -8.16 -2.76
CA VAL A 63 3.35 -7.39 -1.53
C VAL A 63 4.28 -7.88 -0.43
N ILE A 64 4.43 -9.19 -0.30
CA ILE A 64 5.32 -9.77 0.69
C ILE A 64 6.77 -9.33 0.44
N GLU A 65 7.18 -9.29 -0.82
CA GLU A 65 8.52 -8.87 -1.18
C GLU A 65 8.77 -7.40 -0.87
N LEU A 66 7.75 -6.57 -1.01
CA LEU A 66 7.87 -5.14 -0.75
C LEU A 66 7.84 -4.80 0.73
N PHE A 67 7.15 -5.59 1.52
CA PHE A 67 6.88 -5.26 2.91
C PHE A 67 8.13 -4.86 3.72
N PRO A 68 9.25 -5.58 3.65
CA PRO A 68 10.44 -5.22 4.43
C PRO A 68 11.01 -3.84 4.10
N PHE A 69 10.67 -3.32 2.93
CA PHE A 69 11.20 -2.04 2.46
C PHE A 69 10.20 -0.90 2.61
N MET A 70 9.02 -1.19 3.12
CA MET A 70 8.01 -0.17 3.34
C MET A 70 8.36 0.65 4.57
N GLU A 71 8.21 1.97 4.44
CA GLU A 71 8.46 2.90 5.53
C GLU A 71 7.24 3.79 5.75
N ASP A 72 7.14 4.39 6.93
CA ASP A 72 6.08 5.32 7.26
C ASP A 72 4.70 4.78 6.88
N ILE A 73 4.44 3.55 7.31
CA ILE A 73 3.18 2.88 6.99
C ILE A 73 2.03 3.49 7.78
N GLU A 74 0.99 3.89 7.06
CA GLU A 74 -0.23 4.41 7.65
C GLU A 74 -1.41 3.72 7.00
N TYR A 75 -2.50 3.60 7.74
CA TYR A 75 -3.71 3.04 7.17
C TYR A 75 -4.84 4.05 7.29
N LYS A 76 -5.77 3.97 6.36
CA LYS A 76 -6.97 4.80 6.39
C LYS A 76 -8.17 3.94 6.12
N VAL A 77 -9.19 4.15 6.93
CA VAL A 77 -10.46 3.49 6.73
C VAL A 77 -11.22 4.28 5.67
N GLU A 78 -11.71 3.58 4.68
CA GLU A 78 -12.51 4.23 3.66
C GLU A 78 -13.89 4.49 4.25
N VAL A 79 -14.22 5.77 4.38
CA VAL A 79 -15.51 6.19 4.90
C VAL A 79 -16.38 6.62 3.74
N ASN A 80 -17.47 5.94 3.55
CA ASN A 80 -18.45 6.30 2.52
C ASN A 80 -19.50 7.23 3.08
#